data_53f08483b9e94ccae9cfbedc9ee63fe9
#
_entry.id   53f08483b9e94ccae9cfbedc9ee63fe9
#
_cell.length_a   1.000
_cell.length_b   1.000
_cell.length_c   1.000
_cell.angle_alpha   90.00
_cell.angle_beta   90.00
_cell.angle_gamma   90.00
#
_symmetry.space_group_name_H-M   'P 1'
#
loop_
_entity.id
_entity.type
_entity.pdbx_description
1 polymer ?
#
loop_
_entity_poly.entity_id
_entity_poly.type
_entity_poly.pdbx_seq_one_letter_code
_entity_poly.pdbx_strand_id
1 'polypeptide(L)'
;GKDGATHQAIEDLAIMSAIPNMVVLNPGDAVEMEAAVKAMVEYDGPVYVRLGRNPVPVVFDRETYRFQIGRGTVVREGGDGSHGLPAGRGREGGGYPFTGRYFR
;
A
#
# COMPACT_ATOMS: atom_id res chain seq x y z
N GLY A 1 -5.09 5.85 19.03
CA GLY A 1 -5.14 5.22 20.32
C GLY A 1 -4.10 4.13 20.47
N LYS A 2 -3.92 3.69 21.69
CA LYS A 2 -2.97 2.63 22.05
C LYS A 2 -3.75 1.34 22.28
N ASP A 3 -4.26 0.75 21.20
CA ASP A 3 -5.20 -0.37 21.32
C ASP A 3 -4.52 -1.72 21.60
N GLY A 4 -3.22 -1.81 21.38
CA GLY A 4 -2.46 -3.04 21.56
C GLY A 4 -2.65 -4.07 20.45
N ALA A 5 -1.98 -5.22 20.58
CA ALA A 5 -1.87 -6.24 19.55
C ALA A 5 -3.20 -6.91 19.17
N THR A 6 -4.17 -6.93 20.10
CA THR A 6 -5.49 -7.53 19.84
C THR A 6 -6.36 -6.74 18.86
N HIS A 7 -5.97 -5.51 18.51
CA HIS A 7 -6.66 -4.64 17.57
C HIS A 7 -5.87 -4.43 16.27
N GLN A 8 -4.91 -5.31 16.02
CA GLN A 8 -4.07 -5.24 14.82
C GLN A 8 -4.25 -6.49 13.99
N ALA A 9 -4.50 -6.30 12.69
CA ALA A 9 -4.52 -7.40 11.74
C ALA A 9 -3.11 -7.60 11.18
N ILE A 10 -2.72 -8.87 10.98
CA ILE A 10 -1.44 -9.27 10.43
C ILE A 10 -1.58 -10.11 9.15
N GLU A 11 -2.68 -10.82 9.00
CA GLU A 11 -2.99 -11.71 7.88
C GLU A 11 -4.06 -11.17 6.92
N ASP A 12 -4.59 -10.00 7.19
CA ASP A 12 -5.70 -9.38 6.48
C ASP A 12 -5.45 -9.23 4.97
N LEU A 13 -4.24 -8.83 4.57
CA LEU A 13 -3.89 -8.71 3.16
C LEU A 13 -3.96 -10.05 2.42
N ALA A 14 -3.52 -11.14 3.07
CA ALA A 14 -3.59 -12.47 2.49
C ALA A 14 -5.03 -12.96 2.36
N ILE A 15 -5.84 -12.77 3.39
CA ILE A 15 -7.25 -13.14 3.42
C ILE A 15 -8.03 -12.37 2.34
N MET A 16 -7.88 -11.06 2.29
CA MET A 16 -8.60 -10.22 1.33
C MET A 16 -8.16 -10.49 -0.11
N SER A 17 -6.87 -10.79 -0.33
CA SER A 17 -6.37 -11.15 -1.66
C SER A 17 -6.85 -12.51 -2.16
N ALA A 18 -7.36 -13.38 -1.29
CA ALA A 18 -7.94 -14.66 -1.67
C ALA A 18 -9.39 -14.54 -2.15
N ILE A 19 -10.04 -13.40 -1.92
CA ILE A 19 -11.43 -13.18 -2.33
C ILE A 19 -11.47 -12.83 -3.83
N PRO A 20 -12.25 -13.54 -4.65
CA PRO A 20 -12.35 -13.25 -6.07
C PRO A 20 -12.78 -11.79 -6.35
N ASN A 21 -12.15 -11.19 -7.32
CA ASN A 21 -12.38 -9.81 -7.77
C ASN A 21 -12.10 -8.71 -6.72
N MET A 22 -11.57 -9.07 -5.55
CA MET A 22 -11.19 -8.08 -4.55
C MET A 22 -9.93 -7.34 -4.96
N VAL A 23 -10.01 -6.03 -5.06
CA VAL A 23 -8.84 -5.15 -5.16
C VAL A 23 -8.34 -4.84 -3.76
N VAL A 24 -7.06 -5.08 -3.51
CA VAL A 24 -6.44 -4.81 -2.22
C VAL A 24 -5.45 -3.67 -2.36
N LEU A 25 -5.67 -2.59 -1.61
CA LEU A 25 -4.85 -1.39 -1.62
C LEU A 25 -4.16 -1.21 -0.25
N ASN A 26 -2.91 -0.83 -0.27
CA ASN A 26 -2.16 -0.51 0.95
C ASN A 26 -1.33 0.77 0.72
N PRO A 27 -1.96 1.95 0.76
CA PRO A 27 -1.29 3.22 0.54
C PRO A 27 -0.16 3.47 1.54
N GLY A 28 0.95 4.00 1.07
CA GLY A 28 2.14 4.21 1.90
C GLY A 28 2.15 5.54 2.64
N ASP A 29 1.44 6.54 2.14
CA ASP A 29 1.34 7.84 2.78
C ASP A 29 -0.03 8.51 2.56
N ALA A 30 -0.19 9.72 3.08
CA ALA A 30 -1.44 10.47 3.00
C ALA A 30 -1.77 10.94 1.56
N VAL A 31 -0.76 11.22 0.75
CA VAL A 31 -0.95 11.65 -0.65
C VAL A 31 -1.44 10.48 -1.49
N GLU A 32 -0.82 9.33 -1.35
CA GLU A 32 -1.26 8.10 -2.02
C GLU A 32 -2.66 7.69 -1.55
N MET A 33 -2.95 7.80 -0.25
CA MET A 33 -4.26 7.49 0.28
C MET A 33 -5.37 8.38 -0.31
N GLU A 34 -5.13 9.68 -0.40
CA GLU A 34 -6.09 10.61 -1.01
C GLU A 34 -6.37 10.26 -2.48
N ALA A 35 -5.32 9.92 -3.22
CA ALA A 35 -5.44 9.51 -4.62
C ALA A 35 -6.14 8.14 -4.76
N ALA A 36 -5.86 7.21 -3.85
CA ALA A 36 -6.50 5.90 -3.80
C ALA A 36 -8.01 6.01 -3.54
N VAL A 37 -8.43 6.88 -2.59
CA VAL A 37 -9.87 7.10 -2.32
C VAL A 37 -10.60 7.59 -3.58
N LYS A 38 -10.03 8.53 -4.32
CA LYS A 38 -10.63 9.00 -5.57
C LYS A 38 -10.79 7.86 -6.59
N ALA A 39 -9.76 7.05 -6.76
CA ALA A 39 -9.79 5.92 -7.68
C ALA A 39 -10.77 4.82 -7.24
N MET A 40 -10.94 4.61 -5.94
CA MET A 40 -11.92 3.65 -5.41
C MET A 40 -13.37 4.04 -5.69
N VAL A 41 -13.69 5.33 -5.62
CA VAL A 41 -15.04 5.83 -5.91
C VAL A 41 -15.43 5.59 -7.36
N GLU A 42 -14.45 5.60 -8.26
CA GLU A 42 -14.65 5.36 -9.69
C GLU A 42 -14.57 3.87 -10.09
N TYR A 43 -14.11 3.02 -9.19
CA TYR A 43 -13.92 1.60 -9.47
C TYR A 43 -15.21 0.81 -9.26
N ASP A 44 -15.62 0.05 -10.28
CA ASP A 44 -16.77 -0.84 -10.21
C ASP A 44 -16.36 -2.24 -9.70
N GLY A 45 -16.37 -2.40 -8.39
CA GLY A 45 -16.01 -3.66 -7.75
C GLY A 45 -15.63 -3.50 -6.27
N PRO A 46 -15.41 -4.61 -5.57
CA PRO A 46 -15.03 -4.59 -4.17
C PRO A 46 -13.57 -4.13 -3.99
N VAL A 47 -13.35 -3.23 -3.05
CA VAL A 47 -12.02 -2.72 -2.69
C VAL A 47 -11.80 -2.82 -1.19
N TYR A 48 -10.72 -3.43 -0.82
CA TYR A 48 -10.21 -3.43 0.56
C TYR A 48 -9.01 -2.49 0.67
N VAL A 49 -9.07 -1.55 1.61
CA VAL A 49 -7.95 -0.65 1.88
C VAL A 49 -7.39 -0.92 3.27
N ARG A 50 -6.10 -1.24 3.31
CA ARG A 50 -5.39 -1.41 4.57
C ARG A 50 -4.61 -0.15 4.90
N LEU A 51 -4.79 0.35 6.12
CA LEU A 51 -4.02 1.48 6.65
C LEU A 51 -3.11 1.05 7.79
N GLY A 52 -1.91 1.59 7.80
CA GLY A 52 -0.98 1.43 8.91
C GLY A 52 -1.46 2.16 10.15
N ARG A 53 -1.11 1.64 11.32
CA ARG A 53 -1.50 2.22 12.61
C ARG A 53 -0.67 3.47 12.96
N ASN A 54 0.59 3.45 12.65
CA ASN A 54 1.51 4.52 12.99
C ASN A 54 1.50 5.62 11.94
N PRO A 55 1.73 6.88 12.35
CA PRO A 55 1.95 7.95 11.40
C PRO A 55 3.20 7.65 10.56
N VAL A 56 3.11 7.94 9.28
CA VAL A 56 4.21 7.79 8.32
C VAL A 56 4.54 9.15 7.69
N PRO A 57 5.80 9.39 7.32
CA PRO A 57 6.15 10.61 6.59
C PRO A 57 5.48 10.63 5.21
N VAL A 58 5.18 11.81 4.71
CA VAL A 58 4.74 12.01 3.34
C VAL A 58 5.96 11.93 2.43
N VAL A 59 5.94 11.00 1.47
CA VAL A 59 7.03 10.76 0.52
C VAL A 59 6.66 11.12 -0.91
N PHE A 60 5.37 11.17 -1.22
CA PHE A 60 4.89 11.56 -2.55
C PHE A 60 4.58 13.05 -2.62
N ASP A 61 4.88 13.64 -3.77
CA ASP A 61 4.49 15.00 -4.08
C ASP A 61 3.04 15.03 -4.59
N ARG A 62 2.19 15.85 -3.95
CA ARG A 62 0.75 15.93 -4.23
C ARG A 62 0.45 16.41 -5.65
N GLU A 63 1.30 17.22 -6.23
CA GLU A 63 1.07 17.80 -7.56
C GLU A 63 1.46 16.84 -8.68
N THR A 64 2.50 16.05 -8.45
CA THR A 64 3.08 15.18 -9.47
C THR A 64 2.66 13.72 -9.36
N TYR A 65 2.28 13.26 -8.16
CA TYR A 65 1.89 11.87 -7.95
C TYR A 65 0.62 11.50 -8.72
N ARG A 66 0.66 10.35 -9.37
CA ARG A 66 -0.48 9.79 -10.12
C ARG A 66 -0.71 8.36 -9.69
N PHE A 67 -1.87 8.12 -9.10
CA PHE A 67 -2.31 6.82 -8.64
C PHE A 67 -3.05 6.06 -9.74
N GLN A 68 -2.80 4.77 -9.83
CA GLN A 68 -3.55 3.87 -10.70
C GLN A 68 -3.71 2.51 -10.02
N ILE A 69 -4.96 2.03 -9.90
CA ILE A 69 -5.24 0.68 -9.42
C ILE A 69 -4.52 -0.34 -10.31
N GLY A 70 -3.83 -1.30 -9.69
CA GLY A 70 -3.06 -2.33 -10.37
C GLY A 70 -1.60 -1.96 -10.67
N ARG A 71 -1.16 -0.75 -10.34
CA ARG A 71 0.24 -0.33 -10.47
C ARG A 71 0.84 0.04 -9.12
N GLY A 72 2.01 -0.54 -8.83
CA GLY A 72 2.84 -0.12 -7.71
C GLY A 72 3.81 1.00 -8.12
N THR A 73 4.18 1.84 -7.16
CA THR A 73 5.19 2.88 -7.37
C THR A 73 6.49 2.47 -6.70
N VAL A 74 7.59 2.53 -7.44
CA VAL A 74 8.94 2.33 -6.89
C VAL A 74 9.36 3.62 -6.20
N VAL A 75 9.49 3.59 -4.88
CA VAL A 75 9.91 4.74 -4.08
C VAL A 75 11.43 4.82 -4.00
N ARG A 76 12.10 3.67 -4.03
CA ARG A 76 13.55 3.58 -3.94
C ARG A 76 14.03 2.34 -4.69
N GLU A 77 15.03 2.53 -5.52
CA GLU A 77 15.71 1.42 -6.20
C GLU A 77 16.56 0.61 -5.21
N GLY A 78 16.49 -0.71 -5.31
CA GLY A 78 17.33 -1.63 -4.56
C GLY A 78 18.57 -2.04 -5.36
N GLY A 79 19.67 -2.31 -4.67
CA GLY A 79 20.90 -2.82 -5.30
C GLY A 79 20.94 -4.34 -5.48
N ASP A 80 19.91 -5.05 -5.08
CA ASP A 80 19.83 -6.53 -5.06
C ASP A 80 19.00 -7.13 -6.20
N GLY A 81 18.67 -6.32 -7.22
CA GLY A 81 17.88 -6.77 -8.36
C GLY A 81 16.38 -6.89 -8.08
N SER A 82 15.90 -6.41 -6.95
CA SER A 82 14.48 -6.42 -6.59
C SER A 82 13.65 -5.38 -7.34
N HIS A 83 14.01 -5.10 -8.58
CA HIS A 83 13.28 -4.19 -9.44
C HIS A 83 11.83 -4.64 -9.62
N GLY A 84 10.91 -3.81 -9.22
CA GLY A 84 9.48 -4.01 -9.47
C GLY A 84 8.84 -5.17 -8.72
N LEU A 85 9.50 -5.77 -7.75
CA LEU A 85 8.81 -6.69 -6.86
C LEU A 85 7.91 -5.91 -5.94
N PRO A 86 6.65 -6.33 -5.84
CA PRO A 86 5.79 -5.79 -4.83
C PRO A 86 6.47 -6.00 -3.49
N ALA A 87 6.45 -5.00 -2.74
CA ALA A 87 6.93 -4.84 -1.43
C ALA A 87 6.94 -6.08 -0.58
N GLY A 88 8.07 -6.49 -0.09
CA GLY A 88 8.07 -7.57 0.85
C GLY A 88 9.37 -8.23 1.21
N ARG A 89 10.51 -7.74 0.79
CA ARG A 89 11.78 -8.15 1.38
C ARG A 89 12.80 -7.02 1.32
N GLY A 90 12.70 -6.08 2.25
CA GLY A 90 13.82 -5.21 2.56
C GLY A 90 14.73 -5.91 3.55
N ARG A 91 15.96 -6.19 3.19
CA ARG A 91 17.02 -6.42 4.16
C ARG A 91 17.49 -5.07 4.69
N GLU A 92 17.51 -5.01 5.98
CA GLU A 92 18.23 -4.16 6.91
C GLU A 92 18.87 -2.88 6.36
N GLY A 93 18.30 -1.80 6.77
CA GLY A 93 18.80 -0.45 6.58
C GLY A 93 17.67 0.53 6.60
N GLY A 94 17.18 0.89 7.79
CA GLY A 94 16.39 2.07 8.14
C GLY A 94 15.51 2.73 7.09
N GLY A 95 14.96 2.01 6.15
CA GLY A 95 14.10 2.52 5.10
C GLY A 95 12.69 2.01 5.32
N TYR A 96 11.73 2.91 5.36
CA TYR A 96 10.32 2.58 5.44
C TYR A 96 9.96 1.74 4.22
N PRO A 97 9.39 0.55 4.41
CA PRO A 97 8.95 -0.24 3.28
C PRO A 97 7.55 0.21 2.86
N PHE A 98 7.39 0.41 1.63
CA PHE A 98 6.21 0.07 0.88
C PHE A 98 5.02 0.97 0.81
N THR A 99 4.98 1.51 -0.32
CA THR A 99 3.77 2.05 -0.91
C THR A 99 3.12 1.03 -1.83
N GLY A 100 1.84 0.74 -1.56
CA GLY A 100 0.89 0.17 -2.47
C GLY A 100 1.17 -1.20 -3.11
N ARG A 101 0.71 -2.28 -2.49
CA ARG A 101 0.42 -3.52 -3.21
C ARG A 101 -0.98 -3.48 -3.77
N TYR A 102 -1.09 -3.73 -5.06
CA TYR A 102 -2.35 -3.96 -5.72
C TYR A 102 -2.36 -5.40 -6.21
N PHE A 103 -3.27 -6.19 -5.68
CA PHE A 103 -3.52 -7.55 -6.15
C PHE A 103 -4.81 -7.56 -6.97
N ARG A 104 -4.75 -8.20 -8.11
CA ARG A 104 -5.90 -8.65 -8.85
C ARG A 104 -6.12 -10.12 -8.60
#